data_1c8ee4fc59df3cd5ca520c236d8804ed
#
_entry.id   1c8ee4fc59df3cd5ca520c236d8804ed
#
_cell.length_a   1.000
_cell.length_b   1.000
_cell.length_c   1.000
_cell.angle_alpha   90.00
_cell.angle_beta   90.00
_cell.angle_gamma   90.00
#
_symmetry.space_group_name_H-M   'P 1'
#
loop_
_entity.id
_entity.type
_entity.pdbx_description
1 polymer ?
#
loop_
_entity_poly.entity_id
_entity_poly.type
_entity_poly.pdbx_seq_one_letter_code
_entity_poly.pdbx_strand_id
1 'polypeptide(L)'
;FIFEYFYSILFSHDLLCFDSFPCSIKIVDYANANTISCYKTNGGSLYHYVANLISQYSNYYSKTYVGNKPASLSDNATYYSYDGHYFYADFKTMIQDYKNGVYTNAVNSNAPYYNYFQYLPARTKTSITAAQFDQYTSRKVSSGKLLNAGASLVSNQNKYGVNALMMYSNAVLESGWGQSQIAMDKNNLFGHGAADNNPYYGANGYSSVDDCIQYHAKVFISESYCDPKDYIGRYYGSHLGDKESGINVKYASDP
;
A
#
# COMPACT_ATOMS: atom_id res chain seq x y z
N PHE A 1 4.75 -10.37 -12.93
CA PHE A 1 3.33 -10.38 -12.52
C PHE A 1 3.15 -10.11 -11.02
N ILE A 2 3.80 -10.88 -10.14
CA ILE A 2 3.70 -10.72 -8.68
C ILE A 2 4.32 -9.38 -8.23
N PHE A 3 5.46 -8.99 -8.77
CA PHE A 3 6.14 -7.75 -8.42
C PHE A 3 5.40 -6.48 -8.88
N GLU A 4 4.77 -6.51 -10.03
CA GLU A 4 3.97 -5.38 -10.52
C GLU A 4 2.70 -5.17 -9.71
N TYR A 5 2.20 -6.22 -9.11
CA TYR A 5 1.03 -6.18 -8.26
C TYR A 5 1.29 -5.45 -6.92
N PHE A 6 2.43 -5.71 -6.29
CA PHE A 6 2.83 -4.99 -5.07
C PHE A 6 3.14 -3.51 -5.32
N TYR A 7 3.71 -3.20 -6.49
CA TYR A 7 3.94 -1.81 -6.91
C TYR A 7 2.63 -1.02 -7.02
N SER A 8 1.54 -1.67 -7.32
CA SER A 8 0.25 -1.03 -7.54
C SER A 8 -0.58 -0.78 -6.29
N ILE A 9 -0.34 -1.51 -5.19
CA ILE A 9 -1.10 -1.38 -3.95
C ILE A 9 -0.67 -0.15 -3.14
N LEU A 10 0.54 0.34 -3.37
CA LEU A 10 1.16 1.37 -2.55
C LEU A 10 1.11 2.79 -3.15
N PHE A 11 0.49 2.99 -4.33
CA PHE A 11 0.38 4.30 -4.97
C PHE A 11 -1.02 4.91 -4.83
N SER A 12 -1.24 5.67 -3.79
CA SER A 12 -2.11 6.83 -3.82
C SER A 12 -1.57 7.86 -2.81
N HIS A 13 -0.90 8.87 -3.30
CA HIS A 13 -0.45 9.98 -2.48
C HIS A 13 -1.55 11.03 -2.29
N ASP A 14 -1.58 11.53 -1.09
CA ASP A 14 -2.19 12.74 -0.55
C ASP A 14 -3.55 12.63 0.17
N LEU A 15 -3.52 12.65 1.45
CA LEU A 15 -4.04 13.67 2.36
C LEU A 15 -3.98 13.21 3.83
N LEU A 16 -3.43 14.09 4.64
CA LEU A 16 -3.29 14.01 6.09
C LEU A 16 -4.61 13.69 6.80
N CYS A 17 -4.61 12.70 7.67
CA CYS A 17 -5.54 12.69 8.80
C CYS A 17 -4.91 12.06 10.04
N PHE A 18 -4.75 12.86 11.05
CA PHE A 18 -4.47 12.46 12.43
C PHE A 18 -5.78 12.03 13.11
N ASP A 19 -5.67 11.04 14.00
CA ASP A 19 -6.56 10.68 15.08
C ASP A 19 -7.66 9.64 14.87
N SER A 20 -7.69 8.76 15.86
CA SER A 20 -8.65 7.73 16.21
C SER A 20 -10.10 8.24 16.27
N PHE A 21 -10.84 8.12 15.16
CA PHE A 21 -12.29 8.34 15.15
C PHE A 21 -13.02 7.21 14.41
N PRO A 22 -14.25 6.89 14.79
CA PRO A 22 -15.03 5.84 14.16
C PRO A 22 -15.31 6.15 12.67
N CYS A 23 -15.40 5.12 11.86
CA CYS A 23 -15.59 5.13 10.41
C CYS A 23 -16.61 6.16 9.88
N SER A 24 -17.62 6.51 10.66
CA SER A 24 -18.68 7.44 10.28
C SER A 24 -18.22 8.88 10.01
N ILE A 25 -17.17 9.37 10.67
CA ILE A 25 -16.66 10.73 10.48
C ILE A 25 -15.87 10.84 9.19
N LYS A 26 -15.04 9.84 8.89
CA LYS A 26 -14.25 9.79 7.65
C LYS A 26 -15.11 9.75 6.40
N ILE A 27 -16.22 9.02 6.40
CA ILE A 27 -17.11 8.95 5.25
C ILE A 27 -17.84 10.28 4.99
N VAL A 28 -18.09 11.09 6.03
CA VAL A 28 -18.68 12.42 5.85
C VAL A 28 -17.69 13.36 5.16
N ASP A 29 -16.43 13.30 5.56
CA ASP A 29 -15.35 14.09 4.91
C ASP A 29 -15.17 13.64 3.46
N TYR A 30 -15.17 12.35 3.21
CA TYR A 30 -15.05 11.76 1.87
C TYR A 30 -16.22 12.18 0.96
N ALA A 31 -17.43 12.34 1.49
CA ALA A 31 -18.57 12.82 0.74
C ALA A 31 -18.39 14.24 0.17
N ASN A 32 -17.52 15.04 0.77
CA ASN A 32 -17.22 16.41 0.37
C ASN A 32 -15.83 16.55 -0.27
N ALA A 33 -15.12 15.46 -0.46
CA ALA A 33 -13.78 15.49 -1.04
C ALA A 33 -13.82 15.90 -2.52
N ASN A 34 -12.83 16.69 -2.93
CA ASN A 34 -12.63 17.04 -4.35
C ASN A 34 -12.02 15.89 -5.15
N THR A 35 -11.46 14.94 -4.47
CA THR A 35 -10.76 13.78 -5.04
C THR A 35 -11.32 12.52 -4.42
N ILE A 36 -11.70 11.56 -5.24
CA ILE A 36 -12.29 10.29 -4.81
C ILE A 36 -11.62 9.11 -5.49
N SER A 37 -11.64 7.97 -4.82
CA SER A 37 -11.30 6.69 -5.43
C SER A 37 -12.42 6.21 -6.34
N CYS A 38 -12.07 5.75 -7.53
CA CYS A 38 -12.97 4.95 -8.35
C CYS A 38 -12.23 3.74 -8.93
N TYR A 39 -13.01 2.76 -9.33
CA TYR A 39 -12.50 1.50 -9.86
C TYR A 39 -13.05 1.27 -11.25
N LYS A 40 -12.20 0.85 -12.18
CA LYS A 40 -12.61 0.51 -13.55
C LYS A 40 -12.21 -0.91 -13.87
N THR A 41 -13.10 -1.60 -14.54
CA THR A 41 -12.88 -2.96 -15.03
C THR A 41 -12.53 -2.93 -16.50
N ASN A 42 -11.57 -3.74 -16.92
CA ASN A 42 -11.19 -3.91 -18.32
C ASN A 42 -10.52 -5.27 -18.53
N GLY A 43 -11.03 -6.06 -19.47
CA GLY A 43 -10.44 -7.33 -19.86
C GLY A 43 -10.27 -8.33 -18.71
N GLY A 44 -11.24 -8.38 -17.78
CA GLY A 44 -11.17 -9.24 -16.60
C GLY A 44 -10.30 -8.70 -15.46
N SER A 45 -9.73 -7.51 -15.61
CA SER A 45 -8.89 -6.85 -14.62
C SER A 45 -9.62 -5.72 -13.91
N LEU A 46 -9.25 -5.48 -12.64
CA LEU A 46 -9.70 -4.36 -11.83
C LEU A 46 -8.57 -3.34 -11.68
N TYR A 47 -8.87 -2.08 -11.90
CA TYR A 47 -7.94 -0.96 -11.75
C TYR A 47 -8.52 0.09 -10.82
N HIS A 48 -7.70 0.59 -9.91
CA HIS A 48 -7.98 1.76 -9.09
C HIS A 48 -7.55 3.04 -9.81
N TYR A 49 -8.38 4.06 -9.71
CA TYR A 49 -8.13 5.42 -10.21
C TYR A 49 -8.47 6.42 -9.15
N VAL A 50 -7.71 7.50 -9.11
CA VAL A 50 -8.10 8.70 -8.39
C VAL A 50 -8.84 9.62 -9.38
N ALA A 51 -10.04 10.03 -9.04
CA ALA A 51 -10.86 10.93 -9.83
C ALA A 51 -10.97 12.30 -9.17
N ASN A 52 -10.72 13.35 -9.93
CA ASN A 52 -10.97 14.73 -9.48
C ASN A 52 -12.41 15.11 -9.85
N LEU A 53 -13.21 15.52 -8.86
CA LEU A 53 -14.59 15.93 -9.01
C LEU A 53 -14.76 17.43 -9.28
N ILE A 54 -13.69 18.22 -9.26
CA ILE A 54 -13.75 19.64 -9.59
C ILE A 54 -14.00 19.78 -11.10
N SER A 55 -15.13 20.37 -11.45
CA SER A 55 -15.82 20.31 -12.75
C SER A 55 -15.05 20.71 -14.00
N GLN A 56 -13.95 21.43 -13.89
CA GLN A 56 -13.15 21.78 -15.07
C GLN A 56 -12.01 20.79 -15.35
N TYR A 57 -11.77 19.84 -14.48
CA TYR A 57 -10.66 18.88 -14.56
C TYR A 57 -11.09 17.47 -14.18
N SER A 58 -12.20 16.99 -14.69
CA SER A 58 -12.69 15.61 -14.44
C SER A 58 -11.73 14.58 -15.07
N ASN A 59 -10.47 14.66 -14.69
CA ASN A 59 -9.44 13.76 -15.14
C ASN A 59 -9.24 12.63 -14.14
N TYR A 60 -9.30 11.42 -14.65
CA TYR A 60 -8.82 10.25 -13.92
C TYR A 60 -7.30 10.25 -14.01
N TYR A 61 -6.63 10.34 -12.89
CA TYR A 61 -5.18 10.21 -12.80
C TYR A 61 -4.83 9.06 -11.84
N SER A 62 -3.60 8.58 -11.91
CA SER A 62 -3.16 7.42 -11.15
C SER A 62 -3.96 6.16 -11.50
N LYS A 63 -3.50 5.42 -12.48
CA LYS A 63 -4.03 4.10 -12.85
C LYS A 63 -3.22 3.01 -12.17
N THR A 64 -3.83 2.29 -11.26
CA THR A 64 -3.18 1.21 -10.50
C THR A 64 -3.91 -0.12 -10.73
N TYR A 65 -3.19 -1.16 -11.10
CA TYR A 65 -3.76 -2.50 -11.22
C TYR A 65 -4.00 -3.08 -9.82
N VAL A 66 -5.24 -3.43 -9.52
CA VAL A 66 -5.64 -4.00 -8.21
C VAL A 66 -5.60 -5.53 -8.24
N GLY A 67 -6.05 -6.12 -9.32
CA GLY A 67 -6.13 -7.58 -9.44
C GLY A 67 -7.16 -8.04 -10.47
N ASN A 68 -7.54 -9.29 -10.37
CA ASN A 68 -8.62 -9.82 -11.18
C ASN A 68 -9.96 -9.22 -10.75
N LYS A 69 -10.76 -8.87 -11.72
CA LYS A 69 -12.11 -8.36 -11.52
C LYS A 69 -12.98 -9.42 -10.80
N PRO A 70 -13.67 -9.07 -9.69
CA PRO A 70 -14.69 -9.95 -9.12
C PRO A 70 -15.76 -10.33 -10.14
N ALA A 71 -16.29 -11.54 -10.04
CA ALA A 71 -17.32 -12.03 -10.96
C ALA A 71 -18.61 -11.21 -10.93
N SER A 72 -18.91 -10.57 -9.79
CA SER A 72 -20.05 -9.68 -9.57
C SER A 72 -19.97 -8.37 -10.34
N LEU A 73 -18.77 -7.93 -10.76
CA LEU A 73 -18.60 -6.70 -11.51
C LEU A 73 -18.68 -6.95 -13.02
N SER A 74 -19.41 -6.09 -13.73
CA SER A 74 -19.42 -6.07 -15.19
C SER A 74 -18.08 -5.63 -15.74
N ASP A 75 -17.72 -6.04 -16.95
CA ASP A 75 -16.52 -5.55 -17.61
C ASP A 75 -16.75 -4.17 -18.26
N ASN A 76 -15.68 -3.41 -18.48
CA ASN A 76 -15.72 -2.05 -19.02
C ASN A 76 -16.65 -1.08 -18.26
N ALA A 77 -16.76 -1.25 -16.94
CA ALA A 77 -17.58 -0.45 -16.06
C ALA A 77 -16.76 0.36 -15.05
N THR A 78 -17.39 1.41 -14.50
CA THR A 78 -16.82 2.21 -13.43
C THR A 78 -17.62 2.01 -12.17
N TYR A 79 -16.91 1.85 -11.04
CA TYR A 79 -17.49 1.66 -9.71
C TYR A 79 -16.84 2.61 -8.72
N TYR A 80 -17.54 2.86 -7.61
CA TYR A 80 -17.06 3.59 -6.45
C TYR A 80 -16.92 2.63 -5.28
N SER A 81 -15.88 2.79 -4.50
CA SER A 81 -15.70 2.05 -3.26
C SER A 81 -14.89 2.90 -2.28
N TYR A 82 -15.28 2.93 -1.03
CA TYR A 82 -14.58 3.66 0.02
C TYR A 82 -13.40 2.86 0.58
N ASP A 83 -13.59 1.55 0.75
CA ASP A 83 -12.62 0.64 1.38
C ASP A 83 -11.98 -0.36 0.40
N GLY A 84 -12.44 -0.37 -0.88
CA GLY A 84 -12.01 -1.35 -1.86
C GLY A 84 -12.70 -2.72 -1.75
N HIS A 85 -13.62 -2.91 -0.80
CA HIS A 85 -14.32 -4.18 -0.57
C HIS A 85 -15.70 -4.23 -1.20
N TYR A 86 -16.47 -3.14 -1.03
CA TYR A 86 -17.82 -3.02 -1.55
C TYR A 86 -17.88 -2.02 -2.69
N PHE A 87 -18.34 -2.45 -3.85
CA PHE A 87 -18.39 -1.65 -5.07
C PHE A 87 -19.80 -1.17 -5.38
N TYR A 88 -19.93 0.09 -5.74
CA TYR A 88 -21.19 0.77 -6.04
C TYR A 88 -21.16 1.38 -7.43
N ALA A 89 -22.28 1.30 -8.14
CA ALA A 89 -22.44 1.99 -9.43
C ALA A 89 -22.65 3.51 -9.26
N ASP A 90 -23.09 3.95 -8.07
CA ASP A 90 -23.37 5.35 -7.76
C ASP A 90 -22.65 5.79 -6.48
N PHE A 91 -21.96 6.92 -6.56
CA PHE A 91 -21.16 7.47 -5.46
C PHE A 91 -22.02 7.88 -4.26
N LYS A 92 -23.20 8.49 -4.50
CA LYS A 92 -24.07 8.97 -3.40
C LYS A 92 -24.68 7.80 -2.65
N THR A 93 -25.04 6.75 -3.36
CA THR A 93 -25.54 5.50 -2.77
C THR A 93 -24.47 4.85 -1.89
N MET A 94 -23.22 4.82 -2.35
CA MET A 94 -22.08 4.36 -1.54
C MET A 94 -21.97 5.16 -0.24
N ILE A 95 -21.93 6.50 -0.33
CA ILE A 95 -21.84 7.36 0.85
C ILE A 95 -22.98 7.11 1.83
N GLN A 96 -24.21 6.94 1.33
CA GLN A 96 -25.36 6.70 2.20
C GLN A 96 -25.28 5.35 2.91
N ASP A 97 -24.88 4.29 2.22
CA ASP A 97 -24.71 2.96 2.82
C ASP A 97 -23.64 2.98 3.91
N TYR A 98 -22.47 3.54 3.62
CA TYR A 98 -21.38 3.63 4.61
C TYR A 98 -21.75 4.50 5.83
N LYS A 99 -22.51 5.58 5.66
CA LYS A 99 -23.03 6.38 6.77
C LYS A 99 -23.96 5.59 7.68
N ASN A 100 -24.70 4.64 7.12
CA ASN A 100 -25.64 3.80 7.84
C ASN A 100 -25.00 2.49 8.35
N GLY A 101 -23.73 2.22 8.03
CA GLY A 101 -23.05 0.97 8.38
C GLY A 101 -23.64 -0.25 7.68
N VAL A 102 -24.19 -0.08 6.48
CA VAL A 102 -24.77 -1.15 5.65
C VAL A 102 -24.15 -1.16 4.25
N TYR A 103 -24.23 -2.30 3.57
CA TYR A 103 -23.63 -2.48 2.23
C TYR A 103 -24.61 -3.12 1.25
N THR A 104 -25.91 -2.99 1.53
CA THR A 104 -26.98 -3.70 0.81
C THR A 104 -27.14 -3.28 -0.64
N ASN A 105 -26.76 -2.04 -0.98
CA ASN A 105 -26.82 -1.50 -2.33
C ASN A 105 -25.51 -1.68 -3.12
N ALA A 106 -24.50 -2.30 -2.52
CA ALA A 106 -23.29 -2.66 -3.25
C ALA A 106 -23.57 -3.75 -4.29
N VAL A 107 -22.95 -3.65 -5.47
CA VAL A 107 -23.06 -4.65 -6.55
C VAL A 107 -22.60 -6.03 -6.08
N ASN A 108 -21.67 -6.05 -5.14
CA ASN A 108 -21.10 -7.26 -4.53
C ASN A 108 -21.46 -7.42 -3.05
N SER A 109 -22.64 -6.95 -2.63
CA SER A 109 -23.08 -6.93 -1.22
C SER A 109 -22.93 -8.28 -0.49
N ASN A 110 -23.13 -9.40 -1.20
CA ASN A 110 -23.04 -10.75 -0.64
C ASN A 110 -21.61 -11.37 -0.74
N ALA A 111 -20.67 -10.69 -1.40
CA ALA A 111 -19.32 -11.18 -1.64
C ALA A 111 -18.34 -10.01 -1.69
N PRO A 112 -17.98 -9.43 -0.53
CA PRO A 112 -16.99 -8.35 -0.47
C PRO A 112 -15.68 -8.81 -1.10
N TYR A 113 -15.01 -7.90 -1.80
CA TYR A 113 -13.75 -8.19 -2.45
C TYR A 113 -12.60 -8.02 -1.46
N TYR A 114 -11.75 -9.01 -1.40
CA TYR A 114 -10.52 -8.95 -0.62
C TYR A 114 -9.33 -9.22 -1.54
N ASN A 115 -8.45 -8.24 -1.60
CA ASN A 115 -7.21 -8.42 -2.32
C ASN A 115 -6.28 -9.35 -1.53
N TYR A 116 -5.88 -10.45 -2.14
CA TYR A 116 -5.01 -11.46 -1.51
C TYR A 116 -3.79 -10.83 -0.81
N PHE A 117 -3.16 -9.83 -1.42
CA PHE A 117 -1.93 -9.24 -0.88
C PHE A 117 -2.17 -8.29 0.30
N GLN A 118 -3.35 -7.66 0.42
CA GLN A 118 -3.71 -6.89 1.61
C GLN A 118 -3.72 -7.76 2.86
N TYR A 119 -4.15 -9.02 2.69
CA TYR A 119 -4.27 -9.97 3.80
C TYR A 119 -3.09 -10.93 3.90
N LEU A 120 -2.03 -10.72 3.10
CA LEU A 120 -0.81 -11.51 3.22
C LEU A 120 -0.15 -11.21 4.58
N PRO A 121 0.03 -12.23 5.45
CA PRO A 121 0.70 -12.02 6.71
C PRO A 121 2.15 -11.57 6.51
N ALA A 122 2.55 -10.49 7.19
CA ALA A 122 3.92 -9.99 7.13
C ALA A 122 4.93 -11.00 7.68
N ARG A 123 4.49 -11.82 8.65
CA ARG A 123 5.29 -12.90 9.25
C ARG A 123 5.17 -14.20 8.48
N THR A 124 5.44 -14.14 7.18
CA THR A 124 5.52 -15.31 6.30
C THR A 124 6.84 -15.31 5.54
N LYS A 125 7.11 -16.37 4.80
CA LYS A 125 8.29 -16.47 3.93
C LYS A 125 7.85 -16.56 2.49
N THR A 126 8.44 -15.74 1.64
CA THR A 126 8.37 -15.97 0.20
C THR A 126 9.39 -17.02 -0.21
N SER A 127 9.09 -17.78 -1.26
CA SER A 127 10.03 -18.69 -1.91
C SER A 127 10.90 -18.01 -2.98
N ILE A 128 10.72 -16.71 -3.19
CA ILE A 128 11.53 -15.95 -4.15
C ILE A 128 12.96 -15.90 -3.65
N THR A 129 13.88 -16.33 -4.52
CA THR A 129 15.33 -16.37 -4.21
C THR A 129 15.97 -15.00 -4.36
N ALA A 130 17.14 -14.81 -3.72
CA ALA A 130 17.95 -13.61 -3.89
C ALA A 130 18.23 -13.28 -5.36
N ALA A 131 18.62 -14.28 -6.14
CA ALA A 131 18.89 -14.13 -7.57
C ALA A 131 17.66 -13.67 -8.37
N GLN A 132 16.45 -14.11 -7.99
CA GLN A 132 15.21 -13.68 -8.66
C GLN A 132 14.88 -12.22 -8.34
N PHE A 133 15.09 -11.75 -7.11
CA PHE A 133 14.98 -10.33 -6.76
C PHE A 133 15.95 -9.48 -7.58
N ASP A 134 17.25 -9.87 -7.60
CA ASP A 134 18.28 -9.14 -8.30
C ASP A 134 18.05 -9.11 -9.82
N GLN A 135 17.65 -10.25 -10.39
CA GLN A 135 17.31 -10.35 -11.82
C GLN A 135 16.11 -9.46 -12.18
N TYR A 136 15.09 -9.43 -11.32
CA TYR A 136 13.92 -8.58 -11.59
C TYR A 136 14.29 -7.09 -11.49
N THR A 137 15.05 -6.70 -10.47
CA THR A 137 15.50 -5.31 -10.31
C THR A 137 16.35 -4.86 -11.51
N SER A 138 17.31 -5.68 -11.97
CA SER A 138 18.16 -5.34 -13.10
C SER A 138 17.44 -5.21 -14.45
N ARG A 139 16.24 -5.80 -14.58
CA ARG A 139 15.37 -5.59 -15.75
C ARG A 139 14.60 -4.27 -15.68
N LYS A 140 14.44 -3.70 -14.50
CA LYS A 140 13.65 -2.46 -14.30
C LYS A 140 14.54 -1.22 -14.26
N VAL A 141 15.73 -1.33 -13.68
CA VAL A 141 16.66 -0.21 -13.54
C VAL A 141 18.10 -0.65 -13.79
N SER A 142 18.92 0.26 -14.30
CA SER A 142 20.35 0.06 -14.52
C SER A 142 21.24 0.61 -13.40
N SER A 143 20.66 1.37 -12.46
CA SER A 143 21.34 1.96 -11.30
C SER A 143 20.38 2.02 -10.11
N GLY A 144 20.93 2.14 -8.91
CA GLY A 144 20.15 2.28 -7.67
C GLY A 144 20.63 1.33 -6.58
N LYS A 145 20.35 1.70 -5.35
CA LYS A 145 20.77 0.95 -4.15
C LYS A 145 20.02 -0.36 -3.94
N LEU A 146 18.91 -0.58 -4.67
CA LEU A 146 18.16 -1.84 -4.62
C LEU A 146 18.78 -2.93 -5.51
N LEU A 147 19.68 -2.57 -6.44
CA LEU A 147 20.43 -3.55 -7.22
C LEU A 147 21.29 -4.43 -6.28
N ASN A 148 21.21 -5.75 -6.47
CA ASN A 148 21.92 -6.77 -5.68
C ASN A 148 21.52 -6.80 -4.19
N ALA A 149 20.35 -6.29 -3.82
CA ALA A 149 19.84 -6.34 -2.44
C ALA A 149 19.13 -7.67 -2.10
N GLY A 150 18.97 -8.58 -3.06
CA GLY A 150 18.22 -9.83 -2.88
C GLY A 150 18.75 -10.71 -1.77
N ALA A 151 20.08 -10.83 -1.63
CA ALA A 151 20.70 -11.61 -0.56
C ALA A 151 20.37 -11.05 0.83
N SER A 152 20.41 -9.73 0.99
CA SER A 152 20.05 -9.05 2.22
C SER A 152 18.57 -9.24 2.58
N LEU A 153 17.66 -9.08 1.60
CA LEU A 153 16.23 -9.29 1.79
C LEU A 153 15.91 -10.71 2.28
N VAL A 154 16.46 -11.73 1.63
CA VAL A 154 16.24 -13.14 2.00
C VAL A 154 16.88 -13.48 3.35
N SER A 155 18.08 -12.98 3.63
CA SER A 155 18.76 -13.15 4.92
C SER A 155 17.92 -12.56 6.06
N ASN A 156 17.46 -11.34 5.91
CA ASN A 156 16.63 -10.65 6.92
C ASN A 156 15.24 -11.27 7.09
N GLN A 157 14.62 -11.80 6.02
CA GLN A 157 13.45 -12.64 6.13
C GLN A 157 13.70 -13.85 7.02
N ASN A 158 14.78 -14.56 6.81
CA ASN A 158 15.09 -15.75 7.58
C ASN A 158 15.39 -15.45 9.06
N LYS A 159 16.01 -14.32 9.32
CA LYS A 159 16.44 -13.89 10.66
C LYS A 159 15.30 -13.30 11.49
N TYR A 160 14.45 -12.48 10.90
CA TYR A 160 13.43 -11.71 11.61
C TYR A 160 11.98 -12.11 11.28
N GLY A 161 11.79 -13.03 10.34
CA GLY A 161 10.47 -13.58 10.00
C GLY A 161 9.58 -12.60 9.25
N VAL A 162 10.13 -11.58 8.62
CA VAL A 162 9.38 -10.61 7.80
C VAL A 162 9.50 -10.98 6.33
N ASN A 163 8.39 -11.05 5.63
CA ASN A 163 8.33 -11.51 4.23
C ASN A 163 9.20 -10.64 3.30
N ALA A 164 10.17 -11.27 2.63
CA ALA A 164 11.12 -10.56 1.77
C ALA A 164 10.45 -9.88 0.57
N LEU A 165 9.36 -10.43 0.03
CA LEU A 165 8.62 -9.80 -1.05
C LEU A 165 7.93 -8.51 -0.60
N MET A 166 7.37 -8.48 0.61
CA MET A 166 6.82 -7.26 1.19
C MET A 166 7.89 -6.20 1.39
N MET A 167 9.01 -6.54 2.01
CA MET A 167 10.13 -5.61 2.19
C MET A 167 10.65 -5.08 0.86
N TYR A 168 10.79 -5.96 -0.13
CA TYR A 168 11.23 -5.57 -1.48
C TYR A 168 10.26 -4.58 -2.13
N SER A 169 8.96 -4.88 -2.09
CA SER A 169 7.93 -4.02 -2.69
C SER A 169 7.89 -2.65 -2.03
N ASN A 170 8.02 -2.62 -0.70
CA ASN A 170 8.11 -1.39 0.07
C ASN A 170 9.35 -0.58 -0.32
N ALA A 171 10.52 -1.23 -0.41
CA ALA A 171 11.76 -0.56 -0.85
C ALA A 171 11.65 0.00 -2.28
N VAL A 172 11.02 -0.74 -3.19
CA VAL A 172 10.77 -0.26 -4.56
C VAL A 172 9.95 1.03 -4.54
N LEU A 173 8.86 1.04 -3.78
CA LEU A 173 7.96 2.18 -3.67
C LEU A 173 8.65 3.40 -3.05
N GLU A 174 9.13 3.26 -1.83
CA GLU A 174 9.65 4.36 -1.00
C GLU A 174 10.93 4.99 -1.58
N SER A 175 11.70 4.21 -2.34
CA SER A 175 12.99 4.68 -2.89
C SER A 175 13.01 4.86 -4.41
N GLY A 176 11.91 4.61 -5.11
CA GLY A 176 11.92 4.59 -6.57
C GLY A 176 12.98 3.64 -7.11
N TRP A 177 12.93 2.35 -6.73
CA TRP A 177 13.93 1.33 -7.10
C TRP A 177 15.34 1.58 -6.50
N GLY A 178 15.43 2.29 -5.41
CA GLY A 178 16.71 2.67 -4.79
C GLY A 178 17.40 3.85 -5.47
N GLN A 179 16.69 4.61 -6.29
CA GLN A 179 17.24 5.73 -7.07
C GLN A 179 16.98 7.09 -6.43
N SER A 180 16.10 7.19 -5.42
CA SER A 180 15.86 8.46 -4.72
C SER A 180 17.15 9.00 -4.10
N GLN A 181 17.26 10.32 -3.97
CA GLN A 181 18.42 10.96 -3.36
C GLN A 181 18.70 10.41 -1.96
N ILE A 182 17.64 10.22 -1.15
CA ILE A 182 17.75 9.63 0.19
C ILE A 182 18.34 8.22 0.14
N ALA A 183 17.87 7.39 -0.80
CA ALA A 183 18.40 6.05 -0.97
C ALA A 183 19.88 6.07 -1.39
N MET A 184 20.23 6.90 -2.34
CA MET A 184 21.60 6.98 -2.87
C MET A 184 22.62 7.51 -1.86
N ASP A 185 22.27 8.59 -1.16
CA ASP A 185 23.21 9.27 -0.27
C ASP A 185 23.25 8.66 1.15
N LYS A 186 22.12 8.10 1.61
CA LYS A 186 21.94 7.65 2.99
C LYS A 186 21.72 6.13 3.14
N ASN A 187 21.76 5.35 2.06
CA ASN A 187 21.39 3.93 2.02
C ASN A 187 20.00 3.63 2.59
N ASN A 188 19.08 4.60 2.57
CA ASN A 188 17.76 4.49 3.15
C ASN A 188 16.73 4.16 2.07
N LEU A 189 16.37 2.88 1.98
CA LEU A 189 15.43 2.36 0.98
C LEU A 189 13.96 2.53 1.36
N PHE A 190 13.66 2.92 2.60
CA PHE A 190 12.29 2.92 3.14
C PHE A 190 11.83 4.30 3.63
N GLY A 191 12.61 5.35 3.38
CA GLY A 191 12.24 6.70 3.81
C GLY A 191 12.20 6.89 5.33
N HIS A 192 12.80 5.99 6.11
CA HIS A 192 12.78 6.08 7.58
C HIS A 192 13.24 7.46 8.06
N GLY A 193 12.43 8.09 8.92
CA GLY A 193 12.73 9.41 9.49
C GLY A 193 12.52 10.57 8.53
N ALA A 194 12.14 10.35 7.29
CA ALA A 194 11.77 11.43 6.37
C ALA A 194 10.49 12.11 6.87
N ALA A 195 10.55 13.43 7.08
CA ALA A 195 9.41 14.24 7.50
C ALA A 195 8.94 15.10 6.31
N ASP A 196 7.64 15.32 6.17
CA ASP A 196 7.03 16.00 5.02
C ASP A 196 7.58 17.39 4.76
N ASN A 197 7.93 18.13 5.81
CA ASN A 197 8.47 19.48 5.70
C ASN A 197 9.97 19.55 5.35
N ASN A 198 10.70 18.45 5.54
CA ASN A 198 12.13 18.36 5.21
C ASN A 198 12.60 16.91 5.06
N PRO A 199 12.14 16.17 4.02
CA PRO A 199 12.35 14.74 3.89
C PRO A 199 13.84 14.34 3.88
N TYR A 200 14.67 15.09 3.16
CA TYR A 200 16.07 14.73 3.01
C TYR A 200 16.86 14.85 4.33
N TYR A 201 16.72 15.96 5.04
CA TYR A 201 17.51 16.17 6.26
C TYR A 201 17.00 15.34 7.43
N GLY A 202 15.69 15.09 7.52
CA GLY A 202 15.09 14.24 8.55
C GLY A 202 15.38 12.75 8.37
N ALA A 203 15.60 12.30 7.13
CA ALA A 203 15.79 10.88 6.83
C ALA A 203 17.02 10.29 7.53
N ASN A 204 16.84 9.11 8.12
CA ASN A 204 17.91 8.34 8.75
C ASN A 204 18.97 7.94 7.71
N GLY A 205 20.25 7.95 8.12
CA GLY A 205 21.34 7.36 7.37
C GLY A 205 21.70 5.97 7.91
N TYR A 206 22.09 5.09 7.00
CA TYR A 206 22.57 3.74 7.33
C TYR A 206 23.97 3.53 6.77
N SER A 207 24.79 2.71 7.46
CA SER A 207 26.15 2.41 7.01
C SER A 207 26.17 1.56 5.74
N SER A 208 25.10 0.79 5.52
CA SER A 208 24.91 -0.04 4.33
C SER A 208 23.41 -0.23 4.00
N VAL A 209 23.13 -0.73 2.81
CA VAL A 209 21.80 -1.19 2.42
C VAL A 209 21.34 -2.35 3.29
N ASP A 210 22.25 -3.25 3.69
CA ASP A 210 21.93 -4.37 4.58
C ASP A 210 21.46 -3.89 5.95
N ASP A 211 22.14 -2.89 6.54
CA ASP A 211 21.74 -2.30 7.82
C ASP A 211 20.35 -1.63 7.73
N CYS A 212 20.06 -1.00 6.62
CA CYS A 212 18.73 -0.42 6.37
C CYS A 212 17.65 -1.51 6.31
N ILE A 213 17.88 -2.57 5.53
CA ILE A 213 16.93 -3.69 5.42
C ILE A 213 16.80 -4.42 6.77
N GLN A 214 17.90 -4.60 7.50
CA GLN A 214 17.88 -5.19 8.84
C GLN A 214 17.06 -4.33 9.81
N TYR A 215 17.26 -3.02 9.84
CA TYR A 215 16.47 -2.12 10.68
C TYR A 215 14.98 -2.20 10.33
N HIS A 216 14.66 -2.18 9.03
CA HIS A 216 13.27 -2.29 8.57
C HIS A 216 12.64 -3.61 9.03
N ALA A 217 13.31 -4.74 8.79
CA ALA A 217 12.78 -6.05 9.18
C ALA A 217 12.64 -6.20 10.69
N LYS A 218 13.70 -5.85 11.42
CA LYS A 218 13.76 -6.07 12.88
C LYS A 218 12.92 -5.04 13.63
N VAL A 219 13.35 -3.78 13.57
CA VAL A 219 12.85 -2.71 14.45
C VAL A 219 11.51 -2.19 13.94
N PHE A 220 11.45 -1.87 12.64
CA PHE A 220 10.29 -1.17 12.08
C PHE A 220 9.09 -2.09 11.91
N ILE A 221 9.25 -3.29 11.37
CA ILE A 221 8.14 -4.22 11.15
C ILE A 221 7.98 -5.19 12.32
N SER A 222 9.02 -5.98 12.66
CA SER A 222 8.88 -7.10 13.58
C SER A 222 8.62 -6.68 15.03
N GLU A 223 9.36 -5.69 15.52
CA GLU A 223 9.30 -5.19 16.90
C GLU A 223 8.32 -4.01 17.07
N SER A 224 7.57 -3.65 16.01
CA SER A 224 6.65 -2.53 16.01
C SER A 224 5.29 -2.94 15.42
N TYR A 225 5.08 -2.75 14.11
CA TYR A 225 3.79 -2.99 13.46
C TYR A 225 3.27 -4.43 13.61
N CYS A 226 4.15 -5.40 13.81
CA CYS A 226 3.80 -6.81 14.01
C CYS A 226 3.97 -7.28 15.46
N ASP A 227 4.20 -6.38 16.42
CA ASP A 227 4.27 -6.70 17.83
C ASP A 227 3.01 -6.27 18.57
N PRO A 228 2.20 -7.23 19.09
CA PRO A 228 1.01 -6.89 19.89
C PRO A 228 1.31 -6.10 21.17
N LYS A 229 2.59 -6.06 21.58
CA LYS A 229 3.06 -5.32 22.75
C LYS A 229 3.68 -3.97 22.43
N ASP A 230 3.60 -3.53 21.15
CA ASP A 230 4.12 -2.22 20.76
C ASP A 230 3.47 -1.10 21.60
N TYR A 231 4.26 -0.45 22.43
CA TYR A 231 3.78 0.58 23.37
C TYR A 231 3.34 1.88 22.69
N ILE A 232 3.70 2.08 21.42
CA ILE A 232 3.28 3.24 20.60
C ILE A 232 1.89 3.00 20.00
N GLY A 233 1.39 1.74 20.05
CA GLY A 233 0.05 1.41 19.58
C GLY A 233 -0.06 1.33 18.06
N ARG A 234 0.97 0.82 17.37
CA ARG A 234 1.00 0.63 15.91
C ARG A 234 0.44 -0.71 15.45
N TYR A 235 0.23 -1.64 16.37
CA TYR A 235 -0.25 -2.98 16.06
C TYR A 235 -1.77 -2.98 15.81
N TYR A 236 -2.18 -3.33 14.61
CA TYR A 236 -3.56 -3.57 14.19
C TYR A 236 -3.71 -4.89 13.43
N GLY A 237 -2.75 -5.80 13.57
CA GLY A 237 -2.64 -7.06 12.86
C GLY A 237 -1.35 -7.16 12.04
N SER A 238 -0.86 -8.40 11.86
CA SER A 238 0.43 -8.65 11.21
C SER A 238 0.28 -8.95 9.71
N HIS A 239 -0.56 -8.20 8.99
CA HIS A 239 -0.76 -8.25 7.54
C HIS A 239 -0.72 -6.82 6.98
N LEU A 240 -0.64 -6.63 5.66
CA LEU A 240 -0.63 -5.28 5.08
C LEU A 240 -1.89 -4.52 5.44
N GLY A 241 -3.04 -5.08 5.13
CA GLY A 241 -4.34 -4.56 5.53
C GLY A 241 -4.79 -3.31 4.79
N ASP A 242 -5.70 -2.63 5.46
CA ASP A 242 -6.37 -1.40 5.04
C ASP A 242 -6.44 -0.40 6.22
N LYS A 243 -7.43 0.48 6.25
CA LYS A 243 -7.60 1.43 7.38
C LYS A 243 -8.34 0.86 8.58
N GLU A 244 -8.87 -0.36 8.48
CA GLU A 244 -9.57 -1.03 9.58
C GLU A 244 -8.67 -2.03 10.32
N SER A 245 -7.78 -2.70 9.57
CA SER A 245 -6.88 -3.72 10.14
C SER A 245 -5.54 -3.79 9.40
N GLY A 246 -4.54 -4.29 10.09
CA GLY A 246 -3.20 -4.49 9.54
C GLY A 246 -2.25 -3.30 9.70
N ILE A 247 -1.11 -3.42 9.07
CA ILE A 247 -0.01 -2.43 9.13
C ILE A 247 -0.47 -1.07 8.59
N ASN A 248 -1.30 -1.07 7.54
CA ASN A 248 -1.73 0.14 6.86
C ASN A 248 -2.57 1.09 7.72
N VAL A 249 -3.18 0.62 8.80
CA VAL A 249 -3.92 1.48 9.74
C VAL A 249 -3.07 2.65 10.23
N LYS A 250 -1.78 2.42 10.48
CA LYS A 250 -0.84 3.42 11.00
C LYS A 250 0.36 3.72 10.10
N TYR A 251 0.56 2.93 9.04
CA TYR A 251 1.73 3.07 8.16
C TYR A 251 1.58 4.22 7.17
N ALA A 252 0.45 4.33 6.53
CA ALA A 252 0.16 5.36 5.54
C ALA A 252 -1.08 6.17 5.90
N SER A 253 -1.17 7.40 5.44
CA SER A 253 -2.37 8.25 5.59
C SER A 253 -3.49 7.84 4.62
N ASP A 254 -3.15 7.16 3.55
CA ASP A 254 -4.04 6.78 2.47
C ASP A 254 -4.73 5.43 2.73
N PRO A 255 -6.03 5.29 2.36
CA PRO A 255 -6.78 4.04 2.49
C PRO A 255 -6.21 2.89 1.67
#